data_89cf3069c25d34948689b813b7a87d40
#
_entry.id   89cf3069c25d34948689b813b7a87d40
#
_cell.length_a   1.000
_cell.length_b   1.000
_cell.length_c   1.000
_cell.angle_alpha   90.00
_cell.angle_beta   90.00
_cell.angle_gamma   90.00
#
_symmetry.space_group_name_H-M   'P 1'
#
loop_
_entity.id
_entity.type
_entity.pdbx_description
1 polymer ?
#
loop_
_entity_poly.entity_id
_entity_poly.type
_entity_poly.pdbx_seq_one_letter_code
_entity_poly.pdbx_strand_id
1 'polypeptide(L)'
;MTTQEYLCRHFARMGARVVVRGPRLRQRTKVAIDVGRDRSGEVFVIGCEDEVAIEVIDVQPRSHHLVLMVRDGTEKHKFLLGRDERHWFAAAVPGDSVRDVRTAITSLRPTEIEGREAIRQGEWFFVPEPGVNDKDAVILRNEPLSRGGGSKPHIC
;
A
#
# COMPACT_ATOMS: atom_id res chain seq x y z
N MET A 1 4.87 -11.51 -24.11
CA MET A 1 4.36 -11.43 -22.72
C MET A 1 3.70 -10.07 -22.53
N THR A 2 2.43 -10.06 -22.23
CA THR A 2 1.69 -8.82 -21.96
C THR A 2 2.01 -8.27 -20.57
N THR A 3 1.73 -6.99 -20.32
CA THR A 3 1.85 -6.38 -18.98
C THR A 3 1.03 -7.13 -17.94
N GLN A 4 -0.18 -7.56 -18.31
CA GLN A 4 -1.04 -8.38 -17.45
C GLN A 4 -0.36 -9.71 -17.05
N GLU A 5 0.17 -10.45 -17.98
CA GLU A 5 0.85 -11.73 -17.71
C GLU A 5 2.10 -11.56 -16.86
N TYR A 6 2.89 -10.53 -17.15
CA TYR A 6 4.07 -10.15 -16.35
C TYR A 6 3.70 -9.88 -14.89
N LEU A 7 2.72 -9.03 -14.67
CA LEU A 7 2.28 -8.68 -13.32
C LEU A 7 1.63 -9.86 -12.60
N CYS A 8 0.79 -10.64 -13.27
CA CYS A 8 0.19 -11.85 -12.68
C CYS A 8 1.25 -12.81 -12.12
N ARG A 9 2.34 -13.01 -12.84
CA ARG A 9 3.44 -13.88 -12.39
C ARG A 9 4.09 -13.37 -11.11
N HIS A 10 4.34 -12.06 -11.00
CA HIS A 10 4.99 -11.48 -9.82
C HIS A 10 4.04 -11.39 -8.62
N PHE A 11 2.79 -10.99 -8.83
CA PHE A 11 1.79 -10.92 -7.77
C PHE A 11 1.45 -12.30 -7.19
N ALA A 12 1.41 -13.34 -8.03
CA ALA A 12 1.22 -14.72 -7.57
C ALA A 12 2.32 -15.17 -6.58
N ARG A 13 3.56 -14.69 -6.73
CA ARG A 13 4.66 -15.01 -5.80
C ARG A 13 4.42 -14.48 -4.40
N MET A 14 3.73 -13.35 -4.26
CA MET A 14 3.34 -12.84 -2.92
C MET A 14 1.97 -13.34 -2.47
N GLY A 15 1.31 -14.18 -3.27
CA GLY A 15 -0.01 -14.75 -2.96
C GLY A 15 -1.18 -13.83 -3.32
N ALA A 16 -0.96 -12.83 -4.17
CA ALA A 16 -1.98 -11.86 -4.59
C ALA A 16 -2.44 -12.08 -6.04
N ARG A 17 -3.62 -11.51 -6.32
CA ARG A 17 -4.15 -11.41 -7.68
C ARG A 17 -4.10 -9.96 -8.15
N VAL A 18 -3.93 -9.75 -9.46
CA VAL A 18 -3.90 -8.43 -10.08
C VAL A 18 -4.66 -8.42 -11.39
N VAL A 19 -5.34 -7.31 -11.64
CA VAL A 19 -6.01 -7.00 -12.91
C VAL A 19 -5.52 -5.64 -13.39
N VAL A 20 -5.04 -5.60 -14.63
CA VAL A 20 -4.68 -4.36 -15.31
C VAL A 20 -5.85 -3.92 -16.17
N ARG A 21 -6.21 -2.65 -16.07
CA ARG A 21 -7.30 -2.03 -16.84
C ARG A 21 -6.83 -0.72 -17.43
N GLY A 22 -7.54 -0.25 -18.46
CA GLY A 22 -7.39 1.12 -18.92
C GLY A 22 -7.73 2.15 -17.85
N PRO A 23 -7.34 3.42 -18.02
CA PRO A 23 -7.57 4.49 -17.05
C PRO A 23 -9.08 4.69 -16.81
N ARG A 24 -9.44 5.01 -15.56
CA ARG A 24 -10.83 5.32 -15.20
C ARG A 24 -11.20 6.72 -15.69
N LEU A 25 -12.47 6.95 -16.04
CA LEU A 25 -13.01 8.23 -16.51
C LEU A 25 -12.67 9.45 -15.62
N ARG A 26 -12.39 9.26 -14.33
CA ARG A 26 -12.03 10.31 -13.36
C ARG A 26 -10.66 10.13 -12.76
N GLN A 27 -9.81 9.31 -13.37
CA GLN A 27 -8.45 9.11 -12.90
C GLN A 27 -7.65 10.40 -13.16
N ARG A 28 -7.07 10.95 -12.10
CA ARG A 28 -6.28 12.20 -12.17
C ARG A 28 -4.81 11.96 -12.50
N THR A 29 -4.35 10.73 -12.34
CA THR A 29 -2.97 10.30 -12.56
C THR A 29 -2.94 9.26 -13.66
N LYS A 30 -1.85 9.15 -14.40
CA LYS A 30 -1.70 8.15 -15.47
C LYS A 30 -1.73 6.71 -14.95
N VAL A 31 -1.46 6.53 -13.67
CA VAL A 31 -1.57 5.24 -12.98
C VAL A 31 -2.32 5.40 -11.67
N ALA A 32 -3.25 4.52 -11.42
CA ALA A 32 -3.91 4.36 -10.13
C ALA A 32 -3.83 2.89 -9.71
N ILE A 33 -3.47 2.65 -8.45
CA ILE A 33 -3.41 1.30 -7.87
C ILE A 33 -4.36 1.25 -6.69
N ASP A 34 -5.35 0.36 -6.80
CA ASP A 34 -6.37 0.15 -5.78
C ASP A 34 -6.47 -1.32 -5.41
N VAL A 35 -7.08 -1.58 -4.27
CA VAL A 35 -7.54 -2.92 -3.88
C VAL A 35 -9.04 -2.99 -4.07
N GLY A 36 -9.48 -3.78 -5.03
CA GLY A 36 -10.88 -4.10 -5.26
C GLY A 36 -11.27 -5.44 -4.69
N ARG A 37 -12.51 -5.84 -4.88
CA ARG A 37 -13.03 -7.14 -4.49
C ARG A 37 -13.89 -7.71 -5.61
N ASP A 38 -13.69 -8.98 -5.90
CA ASP A 38 -14.55 -9.77 -6.77
C ASP A 38 -15.10 -11.02 -6.02
N ARG A 39 -15.71 -11.96 -6.73
CA ARG A 39 -16.26 -13.18 -6.15
C ARG A 39 -15.22 -14.08 -5.46
N SER A 40 -13.96 -13.96 -5.87
CA SER A 40 -12.84 -14.73 -5.31
C SER A 40 -12.05 -14.00 -4.22
N GLY A 41 -12.50 -12.82 -3.79
CA GLY A 41 -11.89 -12.03 -2.73
C GLY A 41 -11.21 -10.76 -3.23
N GLU A 42 -10.24 -10.26 -2.47
CA GLU A 42 -9.50 -9.04 -2.82
C GLU A 42 -8.59 -9.25 -4.03
N VAL A 43 -8.47 -8.21 -4.83
CA VAL A 43 -7.66 -8.17 -6.05
C VAL A 43 -7.06 -6.78 -6.22
N PHE A 44 -5.79 -6.69 -6.57
CA PHE A 44 -5.21 -5.41 -6.98
C PHE A 44 -5.74 -5.01 -8.35
N VAL A 45 -6.15 -3.76 -8.47
CA VAL A 45 -6.61 -3.17 -9.73
C VAL A 45 -5.66 -2.05 -10.10
N ILE A 46 -4.94 -2.23 -11.21
CA ILE A 46 -4.03 -1.24 -11.76
C ILE A 46 -4.70 -0.61 -12.98
N GLY A 47 -5.08 0.65 -12.84
CA GLY A 47 -5.58 1.47 -13.94
C GLY A 47 -4.43 2.27 -14.54
N CYS A 48 -4.04 2.01 -15.78
CA CYS A 48 -2.93 2.71 -16.42
C CYS A 48 -3.20 3.01 -17.89
N GLU A 49 -2.57 4.08 -18.40
CA GLU A 49 -2.50 4.39 -19.82
C GLU A 49 -1.48 3.46 -20.51
N ASP A 50 -1.67 3.22 -21.80
CA ASP A 50 -0.85 2.27 -22.59
C ASP A 50 0.64 2.66 -22.66
N GLU A 51 0.94 3.96 -22.54
CA GLU A 51 2.30 4.51 -22.61
C GLU A 51 3.12 4.33 -21.32
N VAL A 52 2.50 3.89 -20.25
CA VAL A 52 3.13 3.78 -18.94
C VAL A 52 3.87 2.45 -18.82
N ALA A 53 5.16 2.50 -18.50
CA ALA A 53 5.93 1.30 -18.21
C ALA A 53 5.83 0.93 -16.73
N ILE A 54 5.52 -0.33 -16.45
CA ILE A 54 5.40 -0.88 -15.10
C ILE A 54 6.47 -1.95 -14.89
N GLU A 55 7.22 -1.82 -13.81
CA GLU A 55 8.29 -2.73 -13.45
C GLU A 55 8.16 -3.17 -11.99
N VAL A 56 8.30 -4.46 -11.73
CA VAL A 56 8.39 -5.00 -10.36
C VAL A 56 9.85 -4.97 -9.93
N ILE A 57 10.16 -4.18 -8.89
CA ILE A 57 11.51 -4.00 -8.37
C ILE A 57 11.90 -5.14 -7.43
N ASP A 58 11.00 -5.49 -6.52
CA ASP A 58 11.25 -6.51 -5.50
C ASP A 58 9.96 -7.24 -5.12
N VAL A 59 10.09 -8.52 -4.80
CA VAL A 59 8.99 -9.35 -4.28
C VAL A 59 9.49 -10.13 -3.09
N GLN A 60 8.81 -10.00 -1.96
CA GLN A 60 9.07 -10.75 -0.73
C GLN A 60 7.90 -11.70 -0.43
N PRO A 61 7.97 -12.96 -0.89
CA PRO A 61 6.87 -13.91 -0.76
C PRO A 61 6.47 -14.19 0.68
N ARG A 62 7.45 -14.30 1.59
CA ARG A 62 7.20 -14.64 3.00
C ARG A 62 6.45 -13.57 3.76
N SER A 63 6.69 -12.31 3.45
CA SER A 63 6.02 -11.18 4.07
C SER A 63 4.82 -10.67 3.26
N HIS A 64 4.54 -11.28 2.10
CA HIS A 64 3.47 -10.86 1.19
C HIS A 64 3.58 -9.40 0.75
N HIS A 65 4.79 -8.97 0.34
CA HIS A 65 5.04 -7.61 -0.13
C HIS A 65 5.69 -7.59 -1.51
N LEU A 66 5.44 -6.50 -2.23
CA LEU A 66 6.00 -6.22 -3.55
C LEU A 66 6.21 -4.72 -3.71
N VAL A 67 7.32 -4.32 -4.32
CA VAL A 67 7.55 -2.94 -4.76
C VAL A 67 7.38 -2.84 -6.27
N LEU A 68 6.48 -1.96 -6.67
CA LEU A 68 6.18 -1.64 -8.05
C LEU A 68 6.76 -0.28 -8.41
N MET A 69 7.40 -0.15 -9.56
CA MET A 69 7.79 1.12 -10.14
C MET A 69 6.99 1.37 -11.41
N VAL A 70 6.49 2.57 -11.52
CA VAL A 70 5.79 3.08 -12.69
C VAL A 70 6.60 4.22 -13.29
N ARG A 71 6.88 4.13 -14.58
CA ARG A 71 7.56 5.16 -15.35
C ARG A 71 6.59 5.82 -16.31
N ASP A 72 6.48 7.14 -16.19
CA ASP A 72 5.77 7.99 -17.10
C ASP A 72 6.75 9.01 -17.71
N GLY A 73 7.26 8.72 -18.87
CA GLY A 73 8.33 9.51 -19.47
C GLY A 73 9.56 9.55 -18.56
N THR A 74 9.89 10.73 -18.04
CA THR A 74 11.02 10.94 -17.11
C THR A 74 10.66 10.74 -15.64
N GLU A 75 9.36 10.75 -15.32
CA GLU A 75 8.89 10.60 -13.94
C GLU A 75 8.85 9.13 -13.51
N LYS A 76 9.23 8.90 -12.25
CA LYS A 76 9.22 7.58 -11.62
C LYS A 76 8.40 7.64 -10.34
N HIS A 77 7.38 6.79 -10.28
CA HIS A 77 6.56 6.62 -9.10
C HIS A 77 6.73 5.21 -8.57
N LYS A 78 6.88 5.07 -7.27
CA LYS A 78 6.99 3.76 -6.63
C LYS A 78 5.86 3.52 -5.65
N PHE A 79 5.47 2.26 -5.55
CA PHE A 79 4.40 1.82 -4.69
C PHE A 79 4.82 0.57 -3.93
N LEU A 80 4.56 0.56 -2.63
CA LEU A 80 4.60 -0.65 -1.83
C LEU A 80 3.21 -1.26 -1.83
N LEU A 81 3.12 -2.49 -2.28
CA LEU A 81 1.92 -3.31 -2.20
C LEU A 81 2.18 -4.44 -1.21
N GLY A 82 1.21 -4.74 -0.39
CA GLY A 82 1.41 -5.78 0.61
C GLY A 82 0.13 -6.22 1.28
N ARG A 83 0.27 -7.20 2.15
CA ARG A 83 -0.80 -7.69 2.99
C ARG A 83 -0.54 -7.30 4.43
N ASP A 84 -1.53 -6.67 5.02
CA ASP A 84 -1.54 -6.32 6.42
C ASP A 84 -2.65 -7.10 7.12
N GLU A 85 -2.27 -7.92 8.09
CA GLU A 85 -3.17 -8.86 8.78
C GLU A 85 -4.10 -9.61 7.82
N ARG A 86 -5.23 -9.01 7.44
CA ARG A 86 -6.29 -9.64 6.64
C ARG A 86 -6.50 -9.01 5.27
N HIS A 87 -5.97 -7.82 5.04
CA HIS A 87 -6.29 -7.01 3.86
C HIS A 87 -5.06 -6.64 3.04
N TRP A 88 -5.23 -6.61 1.73
CA TRP A 88 -4.23 -6.07 0.83
C TRP A 88 -4.26 -4.54 0.87
N PHE A 89 -3.10 -3.91 0.71
CA PHE A 89 -2.97 -2.46 0.62
C PHE A 89 -2.00 -2.06 -0.49
N ALA A 90 -2.12 -0.81 -0.96
CA ALA A 90 -1.17 -0.15 -1.83
C ALA A 90 -0.86 1.23 -1.26
N ALA A 91 0.41 1.57 -1.16
CA ALA A 91 0.88 2.85 -0.64
C ALA A 91 1.94 3.44 -1.57
N ALA A 92 1.81 4.73 -1.92
CA ALA A 92 2.85 5.46 -2.60
C ALA A 92 4.06 5.65 -1.67
N VAL A 93 5.27 5.45 -2.21
CA VAL A 93 6.53 5.59 -1.47
C VAL A 93 7.47 6.53 -2.22
N PRO A 94 8.47 7.16 -1.53
CA PRO A 94 9.42 8.06 -2.18
C PRO A 94 10.21 7.36 -3.29
N GLY A 95 10.27 8.00 -4.47
CA GLY A 95 10.84 7.39 -5.67
C GLY A 95 12.33 7.15 -5.60
N ASP A 96 13.10 8.05 -5.02
CA ASP A 96 14.56 8.06 -5.12
C ASP A 96 15.26 7.17 -4.09
N SER A 97 14.70 7.02 -2.90
CA SER A 97 15.32 6.27 -1.78
C SER A 97 14.91 4.81 -1.69
N VAL A 98 13.79 4.43 -2.31
CA VAL A 98 13.26 3.07 -2.23
C VAL A 98 13.87 2.18 -3.31
N ARG A 99 14.53 1.10 -2.89
CA ARG A 99 15.18 0.12 -3.77
C ARG A 99 14.61 -1.29 -3.67
N ASP A 100 13.93 -1.59 -2.57
CA ASP A 100 13.38 -2.89 -2.24
C ASP A 100 12.21 -2.77 -1.26
N VAL A 101 11.59 -3.87 -0.89
CA VAL A 101 10.49 -3.92 0.08
C VAL A 101 10.92 -3.37 1.44
N ARG A 102 12.13 -3.68 1.89
CA ARG A 102 12.62 -3.22 3.20
C ARG A 102 12.72 -1.70 3.25
N THR A 103 13.34 -1.08 2.26
CA THR A 103 13.45 0.39 2.19
C THR A 103 12.10 1.06 1.98
N ALA A 104 11.18 0.42 1.27
CA ALA A 104 9.82 0.90 1.11
C ALA A 104 9.05 0.93 2.44
N ILE A 105 9.11 -0.14 3.23
CA ILE A 105 8.49 -0.21 4.55
C ILE A 105 9.08 0.85 5.48
N THR A 106 10.40 1.01 5.47
CA THR A 106 11.09 2.02 6.29
C THR A 106 10.65 3.44 5.91
N SER A 107 10.48 3.72 4.61
CA SER A 107 10.09 5.04 4.13
C SER A 107 8.66 5.46 4.53
N LEU A 108 7.80 4.50 4.84
CA LEU A 108 6.44 4.77 5.33
C LEU A 108 6.39 5.14 6.81
N ARG A 109 7.47 4.90 7.56
CA ARG A 109 7.53 5.24 8.97
C ARG A 109 7.66 6.76 9.13
N PRO A 110 6.75 7.43 9.86
CA PRO A 110 6.86 8.85 10.12
C PRO A 110 8.15 9.20 10.87
N THR A 111 8.78 10.33 10.52
CA THR A 111 10.01 10.81 11.17
C THR A 111 9.80 11.13 12.64
N GLU A 112 8.60 11.54 13.03
CA GLU A 112 8.19 11.87 14.39
C GLU A 112 8.29 10.69 15.36
N ILE A 113 8.26 9.47 14.83
CA ILE A 113 8.37 8.24 15.62
C ILE A 113 9.68 7.49 15.37
N GLU A 114 10.63 8.10 14.67
CA GLU A 114 11.93 7.52 14.44
C GLU A 114 12.64 7.22 15.77
N GLY A 115 13.16 5.98 15.90
CA GLY A 115 13.77 5.51 17.13
C GLY A 115 12.79 5.14 18.27
N ARG A 116 11.48 5.34 18.11
CA ARG A 116 10.47 4.93 19.09
C ARG A 116 9.91 3.54 18.76
N GLU A 117 9.55 2.80 19.79
CA GLU A 117 8.78 1.57 19.62
C GLU A 117 7.39 1.91 19.08
N ALA A 118 6.93 1.20 18.07
CA ALA A 118 5.61 1.40 17.49
C ALA A 118 5.06 0.08 16.93
N ILE A 119 3.76 -0.11 17.10
CA ILE A 119 3.01 -1.18 16.45
C ILE A 119 2.41 -0.62 15.16
N ARG A 120 2.70 -1.24 14.03
CA ARG A 120 2.15 -0.84 12.75
C ARG A 120 0.95 -1.70 12.38
N GLN A 121 -0.13 -1.05 11.94
CA GLN A 121 -1.28 -1.70 11.32
C GLN A 121 -1.68 -0.91 10.06
N GLY A 122 -1.35 -1.44 8.90
CA GLY A 122 -1.52 -0.74 7.63
C GLY A 122 -0.73 0.56 7.55
N GLU A 123 -1.43 1.66 7.40
CA GLU A 123 -0.87 3.03 7.39
C GLU A 123 -0.77 3.66 8.79
N TRP A 124 -1.26 2.96 9.83
CA TRP A 124 -1.28 3.46 11.20
C TRP A 124 -0.06 2.99 11.97
N PHE A 125 0.46 3.90 12.79
CA PHE A 125 1.50 3.61 13.75
C PHE A 125 1.00 3.96 15.15
N PHE A 126 0.93 2.97 16.01
CA PHE A 126 0.52 3.11 17.42
C PHE A 126 1.77 3.16 18.28
N VAL A 127 1.98 4.29 18.93
CA VAL A 127 3.16 4.52 19.77
C VAL A 127 2.73 4.53 21.22
N PRO A 128 3.36 3.73 22.10
CA PRO A 128 3.10 3.80 23.53
C PRO A 128 3.40 5.19 24.08
N GLU A 129 2.47 5.76 24.83
CA GLU A 129 2.61 7.07 25.47
C GLU A 129 2.31 6.98 26.97
N PRO A 130 3.28 6.53 27.78
CA PRO A 130 3.05 6.24 29.22
C PRO A 130 2.75 7.47 30.06
N GLY A 131 3.02 8.69 29.55
CA GLY A 131 2.75 9.94 30.25
C GLY A 131 1.32 10.47 30.11
N VAL A 132 0.47 9.81 29.31
CA VAL A 132 -0.92 10.25 29.12
C VAL A 132 -1.76 9.86 30.32
N ASN A 133 -2.43 10.86 30.91
CA ASN A 133 -3.38 10.64 32.01
C ASN A 133 -4.76 10.32 31.40
N ASP A 134 -5.22 9.10 31.59
CA ASP A 134 -6.50 8.58 31.06
C ASP A 134 -7.65 8.54 32.08
N LYS A 135 -7.44 9.10 33.27
CA LYS A 135 -8.42 9.02 34.37
C LYS A 135 -9.81 9.55 33.99
N ASP A 136 -9.85 10.60 33.18
CA ASP A 136 -11.10 11.21 32.70
C ASP A 136 -11.40 10.87 31.22
N ALA A 137 -10.70 9.91 30.66
CA ALA A 137 -10.88 9.52 29.28
C ALA A 137 -12.17 8.72 29.05
N VAL A 138 -12.86 9.02 27.98
CA VAL A 138 -13.99 8.21 27.52
C VAL A 138 -13.46 7.06 26.68
N ILE A 139 -13.71 5.83 27.11
CA ILE A 139 -13.33 4.63 26.37
C ILE A 139 -14.43 4.33 25.35
N LEU A 140 -14.10 4.52 24.09
CA LEU A 140 -14.95 4.10 22.96
C LEU A 140 -14.53 2.70 22.53
N ARG A 141 -15.50 1.81 22.34
CA ARG A 141 -15.25 0.44 21.87
C ARG A 141 -15.76 0.27 20.46
N ASN A 142 -14.95 -0.38 19.63
CA ASN A 142 -15.29 -0.64 18.21
C ASN A 142 -15.56 0.65 17.40
N GLU A 143 -15.00 1.77 17.81
CA GLU A 143 -15.09 3.00 17.04
C GLU A 143 -14.13 2.96 15.84
N PRO A 144 -14.60 3.30 14.64
CA PRO A 144 -13.72 3.38 13.49
C PRO A 144 -12.82 4.60 13.56
N LEU A 145 -11.51 4.39 13.51
CA LEU A 145 -10.52 5.46 13.34
C LEU A 145 -10.34 5.74 11.86
N SER A 146 -10.60 6.97 11.44
CA SER A 146 -10.47 7.38 10.05
C SER A 146 -9.63 8.65 9.94
N ARG A 147 -8.76 8.69 8.92
CA ARG A 147 -8.02 9.91 8.56
C ARG A 147 -8.88 10.90 7.77
N GLY A 148 -10.11 10.56 7.42
CA GLY A 148 -10.93 11.30 6.47
C GLY A 148 -10.53 11.03 5.01
N GLY A 149 -11.11 11.79 4.06
CA GLY A 149 -10.72 11.73 2.65
C GLY A 149 -10.94 10.38 1.95
N GLY A 150 -11.80 9.50 2.48
CA GLY A 150 -12.10 8.20 1.87
C GLY A 150 -11.14 7.07 2.26
N SER A 151 -10.25 7.29 3.24
CA SER A 151 -9.43 6.21 3.80
C SER A 151 -10.32 5.16 4.47
N LYS A 152 -9.92 3.88 4.37
CA LYS A 152 -10.62 2.81 5.11
C LYS A 152 -10.44 3.03 6.61
N PRO A 153 -11.52 2.97 7.40
CA PRO A 153 -11.41 3.14 8.84
C PRO A 153 -10.69 1.94 9.46
N HIS A 154 -9.94 2.20 10.52
CA HIS A 154 -9.38 1.19 11.41
C HIS A 154 -10.30 0.97 12.59
N ILE A 155 -10.64 -0.27 12.91
CA ILE A 155 -11.50 -0.64 14.04
C ILE A 155 -10.60 -1.14 15.17
N CYS A 156 -10.64 -0.43 16.29
CA CYS A 156 -9.91 -0.77 17.51
C CYS A 156 -10.74 -1.68 18.43
#